data_16ed550c697c49ac21691d4de01ea98f
#
_entry.id   16ed550c697c49ac21691d4de01ea98f
#
_cell.length_a   1.000
_cell.length_b   1.000
_cell.length_c   1.000
_cell.angle_alpha   90.00
_cell.angle_beta   90.00
_cell.angle_gamma   90.00
#
_symmetry.space_group_name_H-M   'P 1'
#
loop_
_entity.id
_entity.type
_entity.pdbx_description
1 polymer ?
#
loop_
_entity_poly.entity_id
_entity_poly.type
_entity_poly.pdbx_seq_one_letter_code
_entity_poly.pdbx_strand_id
1 'polypeptide(L)'
;VGPDGTVAISIFVNPIQFDRASDLTNYPRPLKSDLALCEKEGVDLAFTPEKEFLFHSDHSVIVTESLLSKGLCGSSRPGHFDGVLTVVIKLFNLLQPALAIFGEKDFQQIALIRRMVRDLNIPVEIVGHPTVRELDGLALSSRNIRLTQEQRVLHARRHRCANEHF
;
A
#
# COMPACT_ATOMS: atom_id res chain seq x y z
N VAL A 1 -14.55 0.59 13.85
CA VAL A 1 -14.56 2.01 14.26
C VAL A 1 -15.85 2.18 15.04
N GLY A 2 -15.78 2.77 16.24
CA GLY A 2 -17.00 3.05 17.03
C GLY A 2 -17.89 4.10 16.35
N PRO A 3 -19.12 4.34 16.87
CA PRO A 3 -20.09 5.23 16.22
C PRO A 3 -19.59 6.68 16.04
N ASP A 4 -18.58 7.08 16.79
CA ASP A 4 -17.99 8.43 16.74
C ASP A 4 -16.66 8.47 15.97
N GLY A 5 -16.26 7.38 15.34
CA GLY A 5 -14.97 7.30 14.64
C GLY A 5 -15.10 7.74 13.18
N THR A 6 -14.12 8.49 12.69
CA THR A 6 -14.00 8.91 11.29
C THR A 6 -13.19 7.89 10.50
N VAL A 7 -13.75 7.40 9.40
CA VAL A 7 -13.07 6.53 8.45
C VAL A 7 -12.45 7.36 7.33
N ALA A 8 -11.12 7.40 7.28
CA ALA A 8 -10.38 8.07 6.23
C ALA A 8 -9.66 7.07 5.34
N ILE A 9 -9.64 7.32 4.03
CA ILE A 9 -8.84 6.57 3.06
C ILE A 9 -7.92 7.52 2.30
N SER A 10 -6.69 7.12 2.05
CA SER A 10 -5.79 7.84 1.15
C SER A 10 -5.68 7.13 -0.20
N ILE A 11 -5.90 7.87 -1.29
CA ILE A 11 -5.74 7.39 -2.67
C ILE A 11 -4.65 8.21 -3.33
N PHE A 12 -3.45 7.64 -3.43
CA PHE A 12 -2.29 8.32 -3.98
C PHE A 12 -1.35 7.34 -4.70
N VAL A 13 -0.96 7.67 -5.91
CA VAL A 13 0.07 6.92 -6.65
C VAL A 13 1.41 7.56 -6.37
N ASN A 14 2.12 7.03 -5.37
CA ASN A 14 3.38 7.57 -4.87
C ASN A 14 4.53 7.36 -5.87
N PRO A 15 5.04 8.40 -6.54
CA PRO A 15 6.04 8.23 -7.60
C PRO A 15 7.40 7.77 -7.07
N ILE A 16 7.76 8.12 -5.83
CA ILE A 16 9.09 7.82 -5.28
C ILE A 16 9.29 6.35 -4.86
N GLN A 17 8.21 5.55 -4.82
CA GLN A 17 8.30 4.11 -4.54
C GLN A 17 8.41 3.25 -5.79
N PHE A 18 8.30 3.83 -6.99
CA PHE A 18 8.39 3.08 -8.24
C PHE A 18 9.85 3.00 -8.70
N ASP A 19 10.33 1.78 -8.85
CA ASP A 19 11.66 1.46 -9.38
C ASP A 19 11.73 1.49 -10.92
N ARG A 20 10.55 1.49 -11.60
CA ARG A 20 10.43 1.53 -13.05
C ARG A 20 9.47 2.61 -13.50
N ALA A 21 9.96 3.54 -14.33
CA ALA A 21 9.14 4.61 -14.89
C ALA A 21 7.94 4.08 -15.70
N SER A 22 8.11 2.97 -16.42
CA SER A 22 7.05 2.31 -17.18
C SER A 22 5.91 1.78 -16.29
N ASP A 23 6.22 1.29 -15.08
CA ASP A 23 5.18 0.84 -14.15
C ASP A 23 4.40 2.02 -13.57
N LEU A 24 5.07 3.11 -13.25
CA LEU A 24 4.43 4.36 -12.80
C LEU A 24 3.51 4.96 -13.88
N THR A 25 3.99 5.03 -15.12
CA THR A 25 3.23 5.59 -16.25
C THR A 25 1.97 4.78 -16.54
N ASN A 26 2.08 3.45 -16.50
CA ASN A 26 0.97 2.56 -16.80
C ASN A 26 0.16 2.16 -15.56
N TYR A 27 0.42 2.74 -14.37
CA TYR A 27 -0.31 2.36 -13.17
C TYR A 27 -1.76 2.83 -13.28
N PRO A 28 -2.76 1.94 -13.06
CA PRO A 28 -4.17 2.30 -13.11
C PRO A 28 -4.51 3.38 -12.07
N ARG A 29 -5.27 4.39 -12.50
CA ARG A 29 -5.70 5.53 -11.65
C ARG A 29 -7.18 5.80 -11.84
N PRO A 30 -8.06 4.85 -11.50
CA PRO A 30 -9.50 4.99 -11.71
C PRO A 30 -10.16 5.80 -10.57
N LEU A 31 -9.64 6.99 -10.27
CA LEU A 31 -10.04 7.80 -9.12
C LEU A 31 -11.55 7.97 -8.99
N LYS A 32 -12.25 8.16 -10.12
CA LYS A 32 -13.71 8.35 -10.09
C LYS A 32 -14.45 7.12 -9.56
N SER A 33 -14.04 5.92 -9.99
CA SER A 33 -14.64 4.67 -9.49
C SER A 33 -14.23 4.36 -8.06
N ASP A 34 -12.98 4.72 -7.69
CA ASP A 34 -12.49 4.54 -6.32
C ASP A 34 -13.29 5.42 -5.34
N LEU A 35 -13.54 6.68 -5.70
CA LEU A 35 -14.36 7.61 -4.89
C LEU A 35 -15.82 7.13 -4.79
N ALA A 36 -16.41 6.66 -5.88
CA ALA A 36 -17.76 6.10 -5.84
C ALA A 36 -17.87 4.86 -4.94
N LEU A 37 -16.81 4.04 -4.88
CA LEU A 37 -16.73 2.90 -3.96
C LEU A 37 -16.61 3.39 -2.52
N CYS A 38 -15.76 4.38 -2.24
CA CYS A 38 -15.62 4.98 -0.91
C CYS A 38 -16.96 5.51 -0.39
N GLU A 39 -17.69 6.23 -1.21
CA GLU A 39 -19.02 6.75 -0.86
C GLU A 39 -20.01 5.62 -0.53
N LYS A 40 -20.05 4.59 -1.39
CA LYS A 40 -20.92 3.41 -1.18
C LYS A 40 -20.59 2.67 0.11
N GLU A 41 -19.33 2.56 0.47
CA GLU A 41 -18.87 1.85 1.68
C GLU A 41 -18.87 2.76 2.94
N GLY A 42 -19.36 3.99 2.85
CA GLY A 42 -19.49 4.90 3.98
C GLY A 42 -18.17 5.47 4.51
N VAL A 43 -17.21 5.71 3.62
CA VAL A 43 -15.96 6.42 3.96
C VAL A 43 -16.26 7.90 4.17
N ASP A 44 -15.86 8.45 5.32
CA ASP A 44 -16.10 9.84 5.69
C ASP A 44 -15.17 10.82 4.98
N LEU A 45 -13.91 10.42 4.74
CA LEU A 45 -12.88 11.26 4.14
C LEU A 45 -12.06 10.47 3.11
N ALA A 46 -12.07 10.88 1.85
CA ALA A 46 -11.15 10.42 0.82
C ALA A 46 -10.05 11.47 0.60
N PHE A 47 -8.83 11.19 1.06
CA PHE A 47 -7.67 12.06 0.89
C PHE A 47 -6.94 11.73 -0.42
N THR A 48 -7.04 12.61 -1.40
CA THR A 48 -6.50 12.42 -2.76
C THR A 48 -5.51 13.52 -3.13
N PRO A 49 -4.34 13.58 -2.47
CA PRO A 49 -3.40 14.69 -2.67
C PRO A 49 -2.72 14.64 -4.04
N GLU A 50 -2.41 15.82 -4.58
CA GLU A 50 -1.48 15.95 -5.70
C GLU A 50 -0.05 15.63 -5.25
N LYS A 51 0.82 15.25 -6.21
CA LYS A 51 2.21 14.90 -5.92
C LYS A 51 2.95 16.05 -5.24
N GLU A 52 2.77 17.25 -5.73
CA GLU A 52 3.44 18.47 -5.28
C GLU A 52 3.02 18.87 -3.87
N PHE A 53 1.83 18.47 -3.42
CA PHE A 53 1.39 18.66 -2.04
C PHE A 53 2.18 17.77 -1.07
N LEU A 54 2.42 16.51 -1.43
CA LEU A 54 3.18 15.60 -0.59
C LEU A 54 4.71 15.75 -0.76
N PHE A 55 5.18 16.03 -1.97
CA PHE A 55 6.60 16.08 -2.30
C PHE A 55 6.89 17.37 -3.07
N HIS A 56 7.31 18.41 -2.34
CA HIS A 56 7.77 19.67 -2.92
C HIS A 56 8.99 19.45 -3.83
N SER A 57 9.26 20.37 -4.73
CA SER A 57 10.37 20.26 -5.70
C SER A 57 11.75 20.16 -5.06
N ASP A 58 11.91 20.67 -3.83
CA ASP A 58 13.12 20.63 -3.00
C ASP A 58 13.09 19.54 -1.92
N HIS A 59 12.17 18.59 -2.00
CA HIS A 59 12.05 17.49 -1.04
C HIS A 59 13.35 16.69 -0.93
N SER A 60 13.92 16.63 0.28
CA SER A 60 15.23 16.02 0.55
C SER A 60 15.24 15.09 1.76
N VAL A 61 14.16 15.05 2.57
CA VAL A 61 14.05 14.19 3.75
C VAL A 61 13.35 12.87 3.38
N ILE A 62 14.00 11.76 3.68
CA ILE A 62 13.46 10.41 3.45
C ILE A 62 13.57 9.57 4.72
N VAL A 63 12.68 8.60 4.88
CA VAL A 63 12.74 7.59 5.94
C VAL A 63 13.29 6.30 5.36
N THR A 64 14.38 5.81 5.94
CA THR A 64 15.05 4.57 5.51
C THR A 64 15.07 3.55 6.65
N GLU A 65 14.72 2.31 6.36
CA GLU A 65 14.93 1.18 7.24
C GLU A 65 16.07 0.33 6.69
N SER A 66 17.08 0.03 7.51
CA SER A 66 18.39 -0.47 7.05
C SER A 66 18.58 -1.99 7.12
N LEU A 67 17.63 -2.74 7.69
CA LEU A 67 17.73 -4.17 7.93
C LEU A 67 16.71 -4.99 7.15
N LEU A 68 15.42 -4.83 7.47
CA LEU A 68 14.32 -5.61 6.88
C LEU A 68 14.09 -5.26 5.41
N SER A 69 14.40 -4.02 5.02
CA SER A 69 14.24 -3.53 3.63
C SER A 69 15.18 -4.20 2.64
N LYS A 70 16.26 -4.86 3.10
CA LYS A 70 17.28 -5.49 2.25
C LYS A 70 16.92 -6.89 1.76
N GLY A 71 15.97 -7.54 2.39
CA GLY A 71 15.53 -8.89 2.06
C GLY A 71 14.31 -8.92 1.13
N LEU A 72 13.88 -10.13 0.75
CA LEU A 72 12.67 -10.38 -0.02
C LEU A 72 12.52 -9.45 -1.25
N CYS A 73 11.38 -8.80 -1.42
CA CYS A 73 11.17 -7.91 -2.56
C CYS A 73 12.05 -6.64 -2.52
N GLY A 74 12.51 -6.21 -1.34
CA GLY A 74 13.40 -5.06 -1.21
C GLY A 74 14.77 -5.28 -1.86
N SER A 75 15.29 -6.51 -1.87
CA SER A 75 16.56 -6.84 -2.55
C SER A 75 16.51 -6.61 -4.06
N SER A 76 15.33 -6.75 -4.68
CA SER A 76 15.11 -6.56 -6.12
C SER A 76 14.58 -5.17 -6.49
N ARG A 77 14.27 -4.33 -5.49
CA ARG A 77 13.65 -3.01 -5.65
C ARG A 77 14.35 -1.95 -4.79
N PRO A 78 15.60 -1.57 -5.11
CA PRO A 78 16.32 -0.55 -4.34
C PRO A 78 15.53 0.76 -4.22
N GLY A 79 15.47 1.34 -3.00
CA GLY A 79 14.76 2.59 -2.72
C GLY A 79 13.22 2.50 -2.63
N HIS A 80 12.64 1.36 -3.02
CA HIS A 80 11.18 1.18 -2.97
C HIS A 80 10.61 1.43 -1.57
N PHE A 81 11.19 0.81 -0.56
CA PHE A 81 10.69 0.94 0.81
C PHE A 81 10.99 2.29 1.45
N ASP A 82 12.04 2.97 1.03
CA ASP A 82 12.28 4.37 1.43
C ASP A 82 11.12 5.25 0.95
N GLY A 83 10.69 5.05 -0.28
CA GLY A 83 9.51 5.73 -0.82
C GLY A 83 8.22 5.38 -0.07
N VAL A 84 8.02 4.11 0.28
CA VAL A 84 6.84 3.65 1.04
C VAL A 84 6.82 4.25 2.45
N LEU A 85 7.91 4.13 3.20
CA LEU A 85 7.98 4.62 4.57
C LEU A 85 7.84 6.14 4.62
N THR A 86 8.46 6.84 3.66
CA THR A 86 8.38 8.31 3.58
C THR A 86 6.95 8.77 3.30
N VAL A 87 6.20 8.15 2.38
CA VAL A 87 4.81 8.56 2.14
C VAL A 87 3.91 8.21 3.32
N VAL A 88 4.11 7.04 3.94
CA VAL A 88 3.26 6.61 5.07
C VAL A 88 3.43 7.53 6.28
N ILE A 89 4.67 7.90 6.65
CA ILE A 89 4.87 8.84 7.76
C ILE A 89 4.26 10.21 7.46
N LYS A 90 4.34 10.69 6.21
CA LYS A 90 3.68 11.95 5.81
C LYS A 90 2.17 11.85 5.96
N LEU A 91 1.55 10.75 5.55
CA LEU A 91 0.12 10.51 5.73
C LEU A 91 -0.27 10.44 7.21
N PHE A 92 0.53 9.78 8.06
CA PHE A 92 0.28 9.76 9.50
C PHE A 92 0.36 11.15 10.14
N ASN A 93 1.33 11.96 9.74
CA ASN A 93 1.45 13.34 10.23
C ASN A 93 0.29 14.24 9.78
N LEU A 94 -0.24 14.03 8.57
CA LEU A 94 -1.33 14.84 8.01
C LEU A 94 -2.70 14.42 8.56
N LEU A 95 -2.96 13.12 8.65
CA LEU A 95 -4.28 12.58 9.01
C LEU A 95 -4.39 12.24 10.50
N GLN A 96 -3.27 12.04 11.19
CA GLN A 96 -3.19 11.70 12.62
C GLN A 96 -4.13 10.56 13.03
N PRO A 97 -4.11 9.42 12.35
CA PRO A 97 -5.01 8.33 12.66
C PRO A 97 -4.64 7.68 13.99
N ALA A 98 -5.61 7.28 14.80
CA ALA A 98 -5.40 6.43 15.95
C ALA A 98 -5.07 4.98 15.53
N LEU A 99 -5.64 4.54 14.39
CA LEU A 99 -5.48 3.20 13.83
C LEU A 99 -5.31 3.28 12.31
N ALA A 100 -4.37 2.50 11.75
CA ALA A 100 -4.16 2.40 10.32
C ALA A 100 -4.18 0.93 9.86
N ILE A 101 -4.98 0.64 8.83
CA ILE A 101 -5.18 -0.71 8.29
C ILE A 101 -4.34 -0.89 7.04
N PHE A 102 -3.57 -1.99 6.99
CA PHE A 102 -2.77 -2.38 5.83
C PHE A 102 -3.06 -3.82 5.44
N GLY A 103 -3.09 -4.10 4.12
CA GLY A 103 -3.27 -5.46 3.61
C GLY A 103 -2.02 -6.32 3.83
N GLU A 104 -2.20 -7.53 4.37
CA GLU A 104 -1.12 -8.51 4.58
C GLU A 104 -0.55 -9.10 3.28
N LYS A 105 -1.22 -8.85 2.15
CA LYS A 105 -0.69 -9.17 0.82
C LYS A 105 0.74 -8.63 0.63
N ASP A 106 0.98 -7.41 1.08
CA ASP A 106 2.28 -6.75 1.01
C ASP A 106 3.01 -6.92 2.37
N PHE A 107 3.26 -8.19 2.75
CA PHE A 107 3.79 -8.63 4.06
C PHE A 107 5.03 -7.84 4.49
N GLN A 108 6.02 -7.69 3.63
CA GLN A 108 7.24 -6.95 3.95
C GLN A 108 6.93 -5.47 4.21
N GLN A 109 5.99 -4.88 3.47
CA GLN A 109 5.57 -3.50 3.66
C GLN A 109 4.98 -3.28 5.07
N ILE A 110 4.03 -4.12 5.50
CA ILE A 110 3.42 -3.97 6.84
C ILE A 110 4.44 -4.22 7.95
N ALA A 111 5.39 -5.15 7.78
CA ALA A 111 6.47 -5.38 8.73
C ALA A 111 7.37 -4.15 8.89
N LEU A 112 7.71 -3.48 7.79
CA LEU A 112 8.51 -2.26 7.78
C LEU A 112 7.76 -1.06 8.38
N ILE A 113 6.47 -0.93 8.10
CA ILE A 113 5.63 0.13 8.69
C ILE A 113 5.52 -0.06 10.20
N ARG A 114 5.28 -1.28 10.69
CA ARG A 114 5.27 -1.59 12.12
C ARG A 114 6.62 -1.26 12.78
N ARG A 115 7.73 -1.55 12.10
CA ARG A 115 9.07 -1.21 12.57
C ARG A 115 9.25 0.32 12.68
N MET A 116 8.86 1.06 11.65
CA MET A 116 8.92 2.53 11.63
C MET A 116 8.08 3.13 12.75
N VAL A 117 6.83 2.67 12.93
CA VAL A 117 5.93 3.17 13.98
C VAL A 117 6.53 2.96 15.36
N ARG A 118 7.08 1.76 15.63
CA ARG A 118 7.73 1.43 16.90
C ARG A 118 8.98 2.28 17.14
N ASP A 119 9.89 2.32 16.17
CA ASP A 119 11.22 2.91 16.36
C ASP A 119 11.16 4.45 16.37
N LEU A 120 10.15 5.06 15.75
CA LEU A 120 9.91 6.52 15.76
C LEU A 120 8.86 6.94 16.81
N ASN A 121 8.36 6.02 17.63
CA ASN A 121 7.34 6.28 18.67
C ASN A 121 6.08 6.99 18.12
N ILE A 122 5.62 6.58 16.92
CA ILE A 122 4.44 7.18 16.29
C ILE A 122 3.18 6.63 16.99
N PRO A 123 2.25 7.48 17.47
CA PRO A 123 1.08 7.05 18.22
C PRO A 123 -0.05 6.51 17.33
N VAL A 124 0.25 5.50 16.50
CA VAL A 124 -0.68 4.87 15.57
C VAL A 124 -0.66 3.36 15.76
N GLU A 125 -1.81 2.74 15.93
CA GLU A 125 -1.93 1.27 15.92
C GLU A 125 -1.93 0.75 14.47
N ILE A 126 -1.11 -0.26 14.16
CA ILE A 126 -1.03 -0.86 12.84
C ILE A 126 -1.74 -2.22 12.83
N VAL A 127 -2.87 -2.27 12.14
CA VAL A 127 -3.69 -3.48 11.96
C VAL A 127 -3.44 -4.08 10.59
N GLY A 128 -3.13 -5.39 10.57
CA GLY A 128 -3.04 -6.18 9.34
C GLY A 128 -4.42 -6.72 8.96
N HIS A 129 -4.84 -6.52 7.71
CA HIS A 129 -6.04 -7.15 7.17
C HIS A 129 -5.65 -8.31 6.27
N PRO A 130 -6.26 -9.51 6.42
CA PRO A 130 -6.00 -10.66 5.57
C PRO A 130 -6.12 -10.33 4.08
N THR A 131 -5.30 -11.00 3.27
CA THR A 131 -5.29 -10.77 1.82
C THR A 131 -6.67 -11.05 1.20
N VAL A 132 -7.31 -10.01 0.68
CA VAL A 132 -8.54 -10.15 -0.11
C VAL A 132 -8.22 -10.81 -1.44
N ARG A 133 -9.05 -11.77 -1.85
CA ARG A 133 -8.85 -12.55 -3.06
C ARG A 133 -10.06 -12.53 -3.97
N GLU A 134 -9.80 -12.65 -5.26
CA GLU A 134 -10.82 -12.87 -6.26
C GLU A 134 -11.33 -14.31 -6.20
N LEU A 135 -12.45 -14.61 -6.86
CA LEU A 135 -13.11 -15.94 -6.82
C LEU A 135 -12.20 -17.11 -7.24
N ASP A 136 -11.21 -16.84 -8.09
CA ASP A 136 -10.23 -17.85 -8.55
C ASP A 136 -9.05 -18.04 -7.57
N GLY A 137 -9.01 -17.29 -6.45
CA GLY A 137 -7.98 -17.35 -5.43
C GLY A 137 -6.83 -16.35 -5.66
N LEU A 138 -6.82 -15.61 -6.77
CA LEU A 138 -5.82 -14.58 -7.05
C LEU A 138 -5.97 -13.43 -6.04
N ALA A 139 -4.85 -12.98 -5.45
CA ALA A 139 -4.86 -11.81 -4.58
C ALA A 139 -5.34 -10.57 -5.33
N LEU A 140 -6.28 -9.82 -4.76
CA LEU A 140 -6.83 -8.62 -5.37
C LEU A 140 -5.72 -7.58 -5.60
N SER A 141 -5.63 -7.08 -6.83
CA SER A 141 -4.64 -6.07 -7.22
C SER A 141 -5.12 -5.29 -8.44
N SER A 142 -4.90 -3.97 -8.43
CA SER A 142 -5.13 -3.13 -9.61
C SER A 142 -4.28 -3.55 -10.83
N ARG A 143 -3.17 -4.26 -10.62
CA ARG A 143 -2.36 -4.82 -11.70
C ARG A 143 -2.97 -6.07 -12.36
N ASN A 144 -3.98 -6.70 -11.77
CA ASN A 144 -4.62 -7.92 -12.34
C ASN A 144 -5.26 -7.67 -13.71
N ILE A 145 -5.66 -6.44 -14.01
CA ILE A 145 -6.19 -6.06 -15.33
C ILE A 145 -5.16 -6.22 -16.47
N ARG A 146 -3.87 -6.33 -16.15
CA ARG A 146 -2.78 -6.51 -17.13
C ARG A 146 -2.51 -7.99 -17.44
N LEU A 147 -3.09 -8.91 -16.69
CA LEU A 147 -2.87 -10.34 -16.87
C LEU A 147 -3.67 -10.86 -18.05
N THR A 148 -3.00 -11.63 -18.93
CA THR A 148 -3.71 -12.48 -19.89
C THR A 148 -4.43 -13.61 -19.14
N GLN A 149 -5.42 -14.25 -19.78
CA GLN A 149 -6.13 -15.38 -19.19
C GLN A 149 -5.18 -16.51 -18.76
N GLU A 150 -4.18 -16.80 -19.56
CA GLU A 150 -3.16 -17.82 -19.25
C GLU A 150 -2.31 -17.44 -18.03
N GLN A 151 -1.82 -16.19 -17.99
CA GLN A 151 -1.08 -15.68 -16.87
C GLN A 151 -1.91 -15.71 -15.59
N ARG A 152 -3.19 -15.34 -15.67
CA ARG A 152 -4.12 -15.36 -14.54
C ARG A 152 -4.26 -16.77 -13.95
N VAL A 153 -4.47 -17.78 -14.79
CA VAL A 153 -4.58 -19.19 -14.37
C VAL A 153 -3.29 -19.67 -13.68
N LEU A 154 -2.11 -19.31 -14.21
CA LEU A 154 -0.83 -19.68 -13.62
C LEU A 154 -0.63 -19.05 -12.23
N HIS A 155 -0.97 -17.78 -12.07
CA HIS A 155 -0.84 -17.08 -10.78
C HIS A 155 -1.82 -17.62 -9.73
N ALA A 156 -3.06 -17.90 -10.10
CA ALA A 156 -4.06 -18.48 -9.21
C ALA A 156 -3.68 -19.90 -8.74
N ARG A 157 -3.08 -20.73 -9.62
CA ARG A 157 -2.58 -22.07 -9.27
C ARG A 157 -1.42 -22.05 -8.27
N ARG A 158 -0.46 -21.16 -8.42
CA ARG A 158 0.68 -21.04 -7.49
C ARG A 158 0.23 -20.82 -6.06
N HIS A 159 -0.84 -20.08 -5.86
CA HIS A 159 -1.37 -19.85 -4.51
C HIS A 159 -2.00 -21.12 -3.92
N ARG A 160 -2.73 -21.92 -4.71
CA ARG A 160 -3.33 -23.18 -4.24
C ARG A 160 -2.27 -24.17 -3.80
N CYS A 161 -1.22 -24.36 -4.60
CA CYS A 161 -0.12 -25.27 -4.24
C CYS A 161 0.62 -24.84 -2.94
N ALA A 162 0.70 -23.53 -2.63
CA ALA A 162 1.32 -23.07 -1.40
C ALA A 162 0.48 -23.37 -0.15
N ASN A 163 -0.85 -23.49 -0.27
CA ASN A 163 -1.75 -23.80 0.85
C ASN A 163 -1.97 -25.31 1.09
N GLU A 164 -1.58 -26.16 0.14
CA GLU A 164 -1.74 -27.62 0.27
C GLU A 164 -0.55 -28.29 1.00
N HIS A 165 0.47 -27.52 1.41
CA HIS A 165 1.69 -27.99 2.04
C HIS A 165 1.92 -27.45 3.47
N PHE A 166 0.84 -26.95 4.12
CA PHE A 166 0.86 -26.58 5.55
C PHE A 166 -0.28 -27.26 6.30
#